data_6cd974fa7db3ed6add5ed10fd97988ca
#
_entry.id   6cd974fa7db3ed6add5ed10fd97988ca
#
_cell.length_a   1.000
_cell.length_b   1.000
_cell.length_c   1.000
_cell.angle_alpha   90.00
_cell.angle_beta   90.00
_cell.angle_gamma   90.00
#
_symmetry.space_group_name_H-M   'P 1'
#
loop_
_entity.id
_entity.type
_entity.pdbx_description
1 polymer ?
#
loop_
_entity_poly.entity_id
_entity_poly.type
_entity_poly.pdbx_seq_one_letter_code
_entity_poly.pdbx_strand_id
1 'polypeptide(L)'
;MRGLAAAAAALGQAPEVGLMVFGDGESPRTDLVIGLALAGGGRAYYLPLGHRYLGAPATLPAALLAGALQPLLGGRKPVHAHDRKAAAHRLARLGLELTAPGEDTDLMSRLLVPTRREHPLSEVARERLGQALPPDPTEGARRGTGGREGAEVEGIAAWAGPEAAVLPALAEALAGALEAARLAPLYRDVERPLVPVLLDMERAGIAVDSAAMGAMSAEFGAAMDELTRRLTEAAGHPFNVASTRELGKVLFEELRLPVIKKLKTGPSTDVEVLEKLAEQHPLPGLVLEHRSLAKLKGTYVDALPLLIDPADGRIHTTFHQAGAATGRLSSVDPNLQNIPVRTELSRRIRAAFVAPPGRRLVSADYSQIELRILAHYSADPALLESFRIGEDVHTRTAAETFGVAAAAVTPDQRRVAKVLNFGIAYGLSAFGLSQRLDMPPREAQGIIDRYFARYAGVKRWLESIVAEARRAGEVRTVFGRLRPMPEITARNPALRQAAERTAVNTPIQGTAADVVKVAMLKVHRALAGERLDARMLLQVHDELVVEAAEGAVEKVSALLRREMEASASLAVPLRVEVGHGRSWAEAH
;
A
#
# COMPACT_ATOMS: atom_id res chain seq x y z
N MET A 1 -8.49 32.84 -26.10
CA MET A 1 -9.85 32.88 -25.54
C MET A 1 -10.90 32.24 -26.43
N ARG A 2 -11.08 32.68 -27.72
CA ARG A 2 -12.09 32.08 -28.62
C ARG A 2 -11.91 30.57 -28.84
N GLY A 3 -10.66 30.08 -28.94
CA GLY A 3 -10.35 28.66 -29.12
C GLY A 3 -10.75 27.77 -27.94
N LEU A 4 -10.52 28.20 -26.68
CA LEU A 4 -10.88 27.43 -25.49
C LEU A 4 -12.43 27.29 -25.36
N ALA A 5 -13.18 28.38 -25.56
CA ALA A 5 -14.63 28.32 -25.51
C ALA A 5 -15.23 27.44 -26.63
N ALA A 6 -14.63 27.50 -27.84
CA ALA A 6 -15.06 26.66 -28.96
C ALA A 6 -14.75 25.17 -28.70
N ALA A 7 -13.59 24.86 -28.13
CA ALA A 7 -13.22 23.50 -27.72
C ALA A 7 -14.14 22.95 -26.63
N ALA A 8 -14.41 23.73 -25.59
CA ALA A 8 -15.33 23.35 -24.51
C ALA A 8 -16.75 23.11 -25.03
N ALA A 9 -17.25 23.97 -25.94
CA ALA A 9 -18.56 23.81 -26.58
C ALA A 9 -18.62 22.54 -27.45
N ALA A 10 -17.58 22.25 -28.25
CA ALA A 10 -17.52 21.04 -29.08
C ALA A 10 -17.48 19.77 -28.24
N LEU A 11 -16.66 19.73 -27.21
CA LEU A 11 -16.59 18.63 -26.23
C LEU A 11 -17.90 18.50 -25.46
N GLY A 12 -18.57 19.61 -25.19
CA GLY A 12 -19.91 19.64 -24.59
C GLY A 12 -20.97 18.92 -25.44
N GLN A 13 -20.80 18.75 -26.72
CA GLN A 13 -21.72 17.99 -27.62
C GLN A 13 -21.31 16.50 -27.76
N ALA A 14 -20.08 16.12 -27.41
CA ALA A 14 -19.65 14.73 -27.51
C ALA A 14 -20.37 13.85 -26.46
N PRO A 15 -20.67 12.57 -26.71
CA PRO A 15 -21.33 11.69 -25.74
C PRO A 15 -20.46 11.45 -24.51
N GLU A 16 -19.16 11.36 -24.68
CA GLU A 16 -18.15 11.11 -23.66
C GLU A 16 -16.84 11.79 -24.03
N VAL A 17 -15.94 11.97 -23.09
CA VAL A 17 -14.68 12.69 -23.26
C VAL A 17 -13.52 11.90 -22.67
N GLY A 18 -12.40 11.81 -23.40
CA GLY A 18 -11.12 11.37 -22.87
C GLY A 18 -10.33 12.57 -22.37
N LEU A 19 -9.69 12.41 -21.21
CA LEU A 19 -8.89 13.42 -20.52
C LEU A 19 -7.52 12.87 -20.17
N MET A 20 -6.46 13.59 -20.56
CA MET A 20 -5.10 13.41 -20.07
C MET A 20 -4.60 14.71 -19.45
N VAL A 21 -3.91 14.61 -18.31
CA VAL A 21 -3.32 15.75 -17.60
C VAL A 21 -1.84 15.46 -17.37
N PHE A 22 -0.98 16.26 -18.00
CA PHE A 22 0.46 16.05 -18.01
C PHE A 22 1.15 16.96 -17.00
N GLY A 23 2.06 16.39 -16.21
CA GLY A 23 2.97 17.10 -15.31
C GLY A 23 4.43 16.94 -15.73
N ASP A 24 5.32 17.71 -15.11
CA ASP A 24 6.77 17.66 -15.28
C ASP A 24 7.46 16.66 -14.33
N GLY A 25 6.73 16.13 -13.35
CA GLY A 25 7.24 15.25 -12.30
C GLY A 25 6.40 14.00 -12.06
N GLU A 26 6.82 13.24 -11.06
CA GLU A 26 6.18 11.99 -10.64
C GLU A 26 5.12 12.19 -9.55
N SER A 27 5.06 13.37 -8.91
CA SER A 27 4.12 13.69 -7.84
C SER A 27 2.95 14.55 -8.34
N PRO A 28 1.79 13.95 -8.69
CA PRO A 28 0.65 14.69 -9.24
C PRO A 28 0.14 15.81 -8.32
N ARG A 29 0.40 15.72 -7.02
CA ARG A 29 0.00 16.73 -6.05
C ARG A 29 0.85 18.01 -6.12
N THR A 30 2.12 17.90 -6.49
CA THR A 30 3.09 19.00 -6.41
C THR A 30 3.75 19.37 -7.74
N ASP A 31 3.69 18.52 -8.77
CA ASP A 31 4.33 18.77 -10.05
C ASP A 31 3.71 19.97 -10.80
N LEU A 32 4.47 20.56 -11.71
CA LEU A 32 3.96 21.60 -12.59
C LEU A 32 3.05 20.96 -13.65
N VAL A 33 1.84 21.48 -13.79
CA VAL A 33 0.95 21.02 -14.86
C VAL A 33 1.41 21.64 -16.20
N ILE A 34 1.87 20.77 -17.11
CA ILE A 34 2.39 21.18 -18.43
C ILE A 34 1.26 21.43 -19.42
N GLY A 35 0.23 20.60 -19.38
CA GLY A 35 -0.93 20.76 -20.25
C GLY A 35 -2.02 19.74 -20.04
N LEU A 36 -3.14 19.98 -20.69
CA LEU A 36 -4.32 19.13 -20.73
C LEU A 36 -4.59 18.70 -22.18
N ALA A 37 -4.84 17.42 -22.41
CA ALA A 37 -5.43 16.94 -23.64
C ALA A 37 -6.86 16.47 -23.39
N LEU A 38 -7.80 16.90 -24.19
CA LEU A 38 -9.22 16.56 -24.14
C LEU A 38 -9.67 16.11 -25.52
N ALA A 39 -10.38 14.99 -25.61
CA ALA A 39 -10.87 14.48 -26.88
C ALA A 39 -12.31 13.98 -26.78
N GLY A 40 -13.12 14.26 -27.82
CA GLY A 40 -14.49 13.81 -27.93
C GLY A 40 -15.11 14.23 -29.26
N GLY A 41 -16.08 13.46 -29.77
CA GLY A 41 -16.76 13.78 -31.02
C GLY A 41 -15.83 13.81 -32.25
N GLY A 42 -14.78 12.98 -32.27
CA GLY A 42 -13.82 12.92 -33.37
C GLY A 42 -12.79 14.05 -33.40
N ARG A 43 -12.70 14.85 -32.35
CA ARG A 43 -11.75 15.97 -32.22
C ARG A 43 -10.93 15.84 -30.96
N ALA A 44 -9.65 16.24 -31.02
CA ALA A 44 -8.76 16.35 -29.86
C ALA A 44 -8.23 17.78 -29.75
N TYR A 45 -8.08 18.23 -28.52
CA TYR A 45 -7.59 19.56 -28.17
C TYR A 45 -6.49 19.44 -27.14
N TYR A 46 -5.40 20.15 -27.33
CA TYR A 46 -4.35 20.32 -26.36
C TYR A 46 -4.33 21.75 -25.82
N LEU A 47 -4.29 21.89 -24.50
CA LEU A 47 -4.19 23.17 -23.81
C LEU A 47 -2.80 23.26 -23.17
N PRO A 48 -1.87 24.04 -23.72
CA PRO A 48 -0.55 24.26 -23.14
C PRO A 48 -0.66 25.18 -21.94
N LEU A 49 -0.05 24.81 -20.80
CA LEU A 49 -0.14 25.54 -19.53
C LEU A 49 1.22 25.85 -18.92
N GLY A 50 2.13 24.89 -18.88
CA GLY A 50 3.41 24.98 -18.16
C GLY A 50 4.65 24.89 -19.07
N HIS A 51 4.51 25.12 -20.36
CA HIS A 51 5.64 25.10 -21.29
C HIS A 51 6.63 26.22 -21.02
N ARG A 52 7.93 25.92 -21.07
CA ARG A 52 9.04 26.83 -20.73
C ARG A 52 10.17 26.74 -21.76
N TYR A 53 9.91 27.22 -22.99
CA TYR A 53 10.91 27.36 -24.04
C TYR A 53 10.77 28.73 -24.71
N LEU A 54 11.78 29.14 -25.51
CA LEU A 54 11.74 30.42 -26.22
C LEU A 54 10.59 30.44 -27.23
N GLY A 55 9.62 31.33 -27.03
CA GLY A 55 8.42 31.40 -27.87
C GLY A 55 7.24 30.55 -27.35
N ALA A 56 7.35 29.91 -26.19
CA ALA A 56 6.24 29.20 -25.57
C ALA A 56 5.01 30.10 -25.41
N PRO A 57 3.78 29.57 -25.62
CA PRO A 57 2.56 30.35 -25.45
C PRO A 57 2.37 30.78 -23.99
N ALA A 58 1.78 31.96 -23.79
CA ALA A 58 1.45 32.43 -22.46
C ALA A 58 0.42 31.49 -21.78
N THR A 59 0.66 31.19 -20.50
CA THR A 59 -0.24 30.39 -19.69
C THR A 59 -1.62 31.06 -19.58
N LEU A 60 -2.67 30.28 -19.76
CA LEU A 60 -4.05 30.75 -19.58
C LEU A 60 -4.34 31.02 -18.09
N PRO A 61 -5.03 32.12 -17.76
CA PRO A 61 -5.45 32.38 -16.39
C PRO A 61 -6.38 31.28 -15.84
N ALA A 62 -6.16 30.86 -14.60
CA ALA A 62 -6.95 29.80 -13.94
C ALA A 62 -8.47 30.05 -13.98
N ALA A 63 -8.90 31.32 -13.81
CA ALA A 63 -10.32 31.67 -13.88
C ALA A 63 -10.96 31.41 -15.26
N LEU A 64 -10.18 31.59 -16.35
CA LEU A 64 -10.67 31.28 -17.70
C LEU A 64 -10.77 29.76 -17.93
N LEU A 65 -9.81 29.02 -17.41
CA LEU A 65 -9.84 27.54 -17.45
C LEU A 65 -11.04 27.03 -16.66
N ALA A 66 -11.25 27.52 -15.44
CA ALA A 66 -12.36 27.13 -14.57
C ALA A 66 -13.70 27.43 -15.25
N GLY A 67 -13.93 28.65 -15.77
CA GLY A 67 -15.17 29.02 -16.45
C GLY A 67 -15.48 28.16 -17.69
N ALA A 68 -14.46 27.74 -18.44
CA ALA A 68 -14.64 26.97 -19.66
C ALA A 68 -14.76 25.44 -19.41
N LEU A 69 -13.95 24.88 -18.50
CA LEU A 69 -13.80 23.44 -18.36
C LEU A 69 -14.56 22.84 -17.17
N GLN A 70 -14.83 23.63 -16.10
CA GLN A 70 -15.54 23.10 -14.93
C GLN A 70 -16.94 22.55 -15.25
N PRO A 71 -17.73 23.13 -16.15
CA PRO A 71 -19.02 22.55 -16.56
C PRO A 71 -18.89 21.15 -17.20
N LEU A 72 -17.76 20.86 -17.87
CA LEU A 72 -17.45 19.56 -18.45
C LEU A 72 -16.94 18.59 -17.38
N LEU A 73 -15.94 19.01 -16.58
CA LEU A 73 -15.26 18.20 -15.59
C LEU A 73 -16.10 17.90 -14.34
N GLY A 74 -17.09 18.75 -14.04
CA GLY A 74 -18.03 18.60 -12.93
C GLY A 74 -19.44 18.18 -13.36
N GLY A 75 -19.67 18.00 -14.68
CA GLY A 75 -20.95 17.70 -15.26
C GLY A 75 -21.38 16.23 -15.14
N ARG A 76 -22.46 15.90 -15.88
CA ARG A 76 -23.00 14.52 -15.89
C ARG A 76 -22.40 13.65 -17.00
N LYS A 77 -21.67 14.24 -17.92
CA LYS A 77 -21.06 13.56 -19.07
C LYS A 77 -19.86 12.73 -18.60
N PRO A 78 -19.70 11.49 -19.08
CA PRO A 78 -18.52 10.70 -18.75
C PRO A 78 -17.22 11.35 -19.22
N VAL A 79 -16.25 11.45 -18.32
CA VAL A 79 -14.88 11.89 -18.58
C VAL A 79 -13.94 10.77 -18.16
N HIS A 80 -13.37 10.07 -19.13
CA HIS A 80 -12.46 8.95 -18.90
C HIS A 80 -11.03 9.44 -18.79
N ALA A 81 -10.23 8.83 -17.92
CA ALA A 81 -8.80 9.12 -17.81
C ALA A 81 -8.00 7.84 -17.58
N HIS A 82 -6.72 7.90 -17.83
CA HIS A 82 -5.75 6.89 -17.43
C HIS A 82 -5.03 7.38 -16.18
N ASP A 83 -5.37 6.83 -15.00
CA ASP A 83 -5.10 7.35 -13.65
C ASP A 83 -5.91 8.63 -13.33
N ARG A 84 -7.19 8.44 -13.03
CA ARG A 84 -8.12 9.55 -12.65
C ARG A 84 -7.67 10.28 -11.38
N LYS A 85 -7.04 9.60 -10.44
CA LYS A 85 -6.58 10.19 -9.19
C LYS A 85 -5.46 11.20 -9.45
N ALA A 86 -4.46 10.82 -10.25
CA ALA A 86 -3.39 11.73 -10.66
C ALA A 86 -3.94 12.93 -11.46
N ALA A 87 -4.87 12.68 -12.39
CA ALA A 87 -5.55 13.74 -13.13
C ALA A 87 -6.28 14.71 -12.20
N ALA A 88 -7.00 14.21 -11.18
CA ALA A 88 -7.72 15.04 -10.21
C ALA A 88 -6.79 15.89 -9.33
N HIS A 89 -5.63 15.36 -8.92
CA HIS A 89 -4.63 16.15 -8.21
C HIS A 89 -4.11 17.32 -9.07
N ARG A 90 -3.72 17.04 -10.31
CA ARG A 90 -3.19 18.05 -11.23
C ARG A 90 -4.24 19.11 -11.57
N LEU A 91 -5.49 18.70 -11.80
CA LEU A 91 -6.60 19.62 -12.05
C LEU A 91 -6.87 20.55 -10.85
N ALA A 92 -6.81 20.04 -9.63
CA ALA A 92 -7.00 20.85 -8.43
C ALA A 92 -5.99 22.00 -8.32
N ARG A 93 -4.74 21.80 -8.79
CA ARG A 93 -3.72 22.86 -8.87
C ARG A 93 -4.10 23.99 -9.83
N LEU A 94 -4.99 23.72 -10.77
CA LEU A 94 -5.55 24.69 -11.72
C LEU A 94 -6.87 25.28 -11.24
N GLY A 95 -7.33 24.94 -10.02
CA GLY A 95 -8.64 25.32 -9.49
C GLY A 95 -9.81 24.59 -10.17
N LEU A 96 -9.55 23.38 -10.70
CA LEU A 96 -10.53 22.53 -11.38
C LEU A 96 -10.79 21.25 -10.57
N GLU A 97 -12.04 20.82 -10.50
CA GLU A 97 -12.43 19.57 -9.84
C GLU A 97 -13.00 18.55 -10.84
N LEU A 98 -12.49 17.31 -10.79
CA LEU A 98 -12.95 16.19 -11.62
C LEU A 98 -14.01 15.38 -10.87
N THR A 99 -15.25 15.80 -10.91
CA THR A 99 -16.39 15.10 -10.29
C THR A 99 -17.33 14.46 -11.30
N ALA A 100 -17.14 14.69 -12.60
CA ALA A 100 -17.87 14.01 -13.67
C ALA A 100 -17.69 12.49 -13.57
N PRO A 101 -18.72 11.68 -13.88
CA PRO A 101 -18.59 10.23 -13.98
C PRO A 101 -17.54 9.88 -15.05
N GLY A 102 -17.05 8.66 -15.03
CA GLY A 102 -16.09 8.16 -16.04
C GLY A 102 -15.25 7.03 -15.50
N GLU A 103 -14.53 6.38 -16.39
CA GLU A 103 -13.72 5.21 -16.08
C GLU A 103 -12.25 5.57 -15.92
N ASP A 104 -11.54 4.78 -15.09
CA ASP A 104 -10.10 4.83 -14.93
C ASP A 104 -9.48 3.63 -15.64
N THR A 105 -8.91 3.86 -16.82
CA THR A 105 -8.40 2.78 -17.68
C THR A 105 -7.11 2.15 -17.15
N ASP A 106 -6.31 2.87 -16.34
CA ASP A 106 -5.16 2.28 -15.65
C ASP A 106 -5.63 1.29 -14.58
N LEU A 107 -6.58 1.70 -13.73
CA LEU A 107 -7.12 0.86 -12.67
C LEU A 107 -7.83 -0.39 -13.22
N MET A 108 -8.59 -0.25 -14.32
CA MET A 108 -9.22 -1.39 -15.01
C MET A 108 -8.17 -2.37 -15.54
N SER A 109 -7.10 -1.87 -16.16
CA SER A 109 -6.00 -2.69 -16.68
C SER A 109 -5.26 -3.42 -15.56
N ARG A 110 -5.00 -2.76 -14.43
CA ARG A 110 -4.35 -3.37 -13.25
C ARG A 110 -5.17 -4.49 -12.62
N LEU A 111 -6.48 -4.37 -12.60
CA LEU A 111 -7.35 -5.46 -12.14
C LEU A 111 -7.30 -6.68 -13.05
N LEU A 112 -7.20 -6.48 -14.36
CA LEU A 112 -7.11 -7.57 -15.34
C LEU A 112 -5.75 -8.26 -15.34
N VAL A 113 -4.67 -7.52 -15.10
CA VAL A 113 -3.29 -8.03 -15.12
C VAL A 113 -2.51 -7.60 -13.88
N PRO A 114 -2.91 -8.07 -12.67
CA PRO A 114 -2.38 -7.58 -11.39
C PRO A 114 -0.91 -7.92 -11.13
N THR A 115 -0.30 -8.78 -11.93
CA THR A 115 1.11 -9.15 -11.83
C THR A 115 2.04 -8.26 -12.66
N ARG A 116 1.49 -7.44 -13.56
CA ARG A 116 2.24 -6.46 -14.32
C ARG A 116 2.53 -5.25 -13.43
N ARG A 117 3.76 -4.77 -13.46
CA ARG A 117 4.19 -3.64 -12.63
C ARG A 117 3.68 -2.30 -13.17
N GLU A 118 3.80 -2.09 -14.47
CA GLU A 118 3.45 -0.84 -15.15
C GLU A 118 2.40 -1.08 -16.23
N HIS A 119 1.48 -0.15 -16.40
CA HIS A 119 0.37 -0.24 -17.34
C HIS A 119 0.34 1.01 -18.23
N PRO A 120 1.39 1.29 -19.03
CA PRO A 120 1.41 2.48 -19.87
C PRO A 120 0.28 2.45 -20.89
N LEU A 121 -0.37 3.60 -21.08
CA LEU A 121 -1.56 3.71 -21.94
C LEU A 121 -1.31 3.16 -23.35
N SER A 122 -0.13 3.42 -23.91
CA SER A 122 0.28 2.94 -25.23
C SER A 122 0.29 1.41 -25.35
N GLU A 123 0.74 0.70 -24.32
CA GLU A 123 0.73 -0.77 -24.29
C GLU A 123 -0.69 -1.31 -24.14
N VAL A 124 -1.45 -0.72 -23.22
CA VAL A 124 -2.84 -1.15 -22.94
C VAL A 124 -3.71 -0.94 -24.19
N ALA A 125 -3.58 0.21 -24.87
CA ALA A 125 -4.29 0.49 -26.11
C ALA A 125 -3.92 -0.49 -27.24
N ARG A 126 -2.63 -0.79 -27.40
CA ARG A 126 -2.15 -1.77 -28.38
C ARG A 126 -2.70 -3.18 -28.10
N GLU A 127 -2.70 -3.61 -26.83
CA GLU A 127 -3.17 -4.94 -26.44
C GLU A 127 -4.69 -5.10 -26.58
N ARG A 128 -5.46 -4.07 -26.24
CA ARG A 128 -6.91 -4.14 -26.15
C ARG A 128 -7.62 -3.74 -27.44
N LEU A 129 -7.05 -2.79 -28.18
CA LEU A 129 -7.64 -2.22 -29.39
C LEU A 129 -6.84 -2.51 -30.66
N GLY A 130 -5.61 -3.05 -30.55
CA GLY A 130 -4.70 -3.16 -31.68
C GLY A 130 -4.17 -1.81 -32.18
N GLN A 131 -4.39 -0.73 -31.41
CA GLN A 131 -4.05 0.64 -31.81
C GLN A 131 -2.69 1.03 -31.23
N ALA A 132 -1.74 1.40 -32.11
CA ALA A 132 -0.49 2.00 -31.73
C ALA A 132 -0.68 3.51 -31.50
N LEU A 133 -0.20 4.00 -30.35
CA LEU A 133 -0.17 5.44 -30.05
C LEU A 133 1.21 6.01 -30.39
N PRO A 134 1.30 7.33 -30.72
CA PRO A 134 2.57 8.00 -30.92
C PRO A 134 3.46 7.89 -29.67
N PRO A 135 4.78 7.75 -29.79
CA PRO A 135 5.68 7.78 -28.64
C PRO A 135 5.71 9.17 -27.99
N ASP A 136 5.95 9.22 -26.68
CA ASP A 136 6.19 10.48 -25.98
C ASP A 136 7.43 11.17 -26.60
N PRO A 137 7.30 12.41 -27.11
CA PRO A 137 8.42 13.10 -27.76
C PRO A 137 9.58 13.41 -26.81
N THR A 138 9.38 13.25 -25.50
CA THR A 138 10.41 13.44 -24.47
C THR A 138 11.02 12.12 -23.98
N GLU A 139 10.56 10.98 -24.50
CA GLU A 139 11.09 9.67 -24.14
C GLU A 139 12.56 9.53 -24.54
N GLY A 140 13.41 9.19 -23.59
CA GLY A 140 14.87 9.09 -23.81
C GLY A 140 15.63 10.42 -23.76
N ALA A 141 14.98 11.55 -23.49
CA ALA A 141 15.66 12.81 -23.24
C ALA A 141 16.59 12.67 -22.00
N ARG A 142 17.84 13.14 -22.13
CA ARG A 142 18.80 13.09 -21.01
C ARG A 142 18.28 13.94 -19.82
N ARG A 143 18.43 13.44 -18.61
CA ARG A 143 18.19 14.24 -17.40
C ARG A 143 18.94 15.57 -17.52
N GLY A 144 18.22 16.70 -17.48
CA GLY A 144 18.77 18.05 -17.60
C GLY A 144 18.62 18.75 -18.95
N THR A 145 18.02 18.10 -19.97
CA THR A 145 17.77 18.74 -21.28
C THR A 145 16.35 19.30 -21.46
N GLY A 146 15.67 19.61 -20.35
CA GLY A 146 14.27 20.02 -20.34
C GLY A 146 13.33 18.81 -20.50
N GLY A 147 12.43 18.62 -19.54
CA GLY A 147 11.38 17.61 -19.62
C GLY A 147 10.27 18.04 -20.60
N ARG A 148 9.04 17.62 -20.35
CA ARG A 148 7.88 18.01 -21.17
C ARG A 148 7.67 19.52 -21.21
N GLU A 149 8.08 20.25 -20.18
CA GLU A 149 8.01 21.72 -20.11
C GLU A 149 8.90 22.42 -21.16
N GLY A 150 10.02 21.79 -21.54
CA GLY A 150 10.94 22.29 -22.58
C GLY A 150 10.59 21.86 -24.00
N ALA A 151 9.64 20.94 -24.17
CA ALA A 151 9.24 20.45 -25.50
C ALA A 151 8.27 21.42 -26.18
N GLU A 152 8.34 21.48 -27.53
CA GLU A 152 7.42 22.31 -28.32
C GLU A 152 5.99 21.83 -28.22
N VAL A 153 5.04 22.78 -28.14
CA VAL A 153 3.60 22.52 -27.98
C VAL A 153 3.06 21.60 -29.06
N GLU A 154 3.47 21.79 -30.32
CA GLU A 154 3.05 20.99 -31.47
C GLU A 154 3.44 19.51 -31.31
N GLY A 155 4.65 19.25 -30.83
CA GLY A 155 5.14 17.90 -30.58
C GLY A 155 4.35 17.21 -29.45
N ILE A 156 4.15 17.90 -28.33
CA ILE A 156 3.33 17.38 -27.21
C ILE A 156 1.87 17.21 -27.63
N ALA A 157 1.30 18.15 -28.38
CA ALA A 157 -0.10 18.05 -28.86
C ALA A 157 -0.30 16.86 -29.81
N ALA A 158 0.66 16.58 -30.69
CA ALA A 158 0.63 15.45 -31.62
C ALA A 158 0.66 14.09 -30.92
N TRP A 159 1.29 14.00 -29.77
CA TRP A 159 1.30 12.83 -28.90
C TRP A 159 0.06 12.77 -27.98
N ALA A 160 -0.22 13.84 -27.24
CA ALA A 160 -1.26 13.89 -26.20
C ALA A 160 -2.69 13.80 -26.73
N GLY A 161 -2.92 14.33 -27.93
CA GLY A 161 -4.25 14.29 -28.58
C GLY A 161 -4.75 12.85 -28.82
N PRO A 162 -3.98 11.99 -29.50
CA PRO A 162 -4.30 10.57 -29.67
C PRO A 162 -4.45 9.81 -28.35
N GLU A 163 -3.63 10.11 -27.33
CA GLU A 163 -3.79 9.50 -26.00
C GLU A 163 -5.13 9.84 -25.34
N ALA A 164 -5.57 11.08 -25.42
CA ALA A 164 -6.92 11.43 -24.93
C ALA A 164 -8.02 10.81 -25.80
N ALA A 165 -7.83 10.74 -27.11
CA ALA A 165 -8.83 10.26 -28.05
C ALA A 165 -9.11 8.76 -27.94
N VAL A 166 -8.14 7.95 -27.49
CA VAL A 166 -8.30 6.49 -27.34
C VAL A 166 -9.11 6.10 -26.10
N LEU A 167 -9.19 6.96 -25.10
CA LEU A 167 -9.71 6.60 -23.76
C LEU A 167 -11.17 6.13 -23.75
N PRO A 168 -12.12 6.72 -24.48
CA PRO A 168 -13.48 6.21 -24.52
C PRO A 168 -13.56 4.77 -25.05
N ALA A 169 -12.97 4.49 -26.22
CA ALA A 169 -12.96 3.15 -26.79
C ALA A 169 -12.20 2.16 -25.92
N LEU A 170 -11.11 2.59 -25.28
CA LEU A 170 -10.35 1.75 -24.35
C LEU A 170 -11.16 1.43 -23.11
N ALA A 171 -11.90 2.39 -22.56
CA ALA A 171 -12.78 2.18 -21.40
C ALA A 171 -13.86 1.13 -21.72
N GLU A 172 -14.49 1.20 -22.89
CA GLU A 172 -15.46 0.21 -23.35
C GLU A 172 -14.85 -1.20 -23.49
N ALA A 173 -13.70 -1.31 -24.15
CA ALA A 173 -13.00 -2.58 -24.34
C ALA A 173 -12.58 -3.21 -22.99
N LEU A 174 -12.06 -2.39 -22.06
CA LEU A 174 -11.68 -2.85 -20.72
C LEU A 174 -12.91 -3.23 -19.88
N ALA A 175 -14.02 -2.52 -20.00
CA ALA A 175 -15.28 -2.89 -19.33
C ALA A 175 -15.76 -4.28 -19.79
N GLY A 176 -15.76 -4.54 -21.07
CA GLY A 176 -16.07 -5.87 -21.62
C GLY A 176 -15.12 -6.96 -21.12
N ALA A 177 -13.81 -6.65 -21.00
CA ALA A 177 -12.84 -7.58 -20.45
C ALA A 177 -13.03 -7.84 -18.95
N LEU A 178 -13.40 -6.82 -18.15
CA LEU A 178 -13.74 -6.99 -16.74
C LEU A 178 -14.98 -7.85 -16.53
N GLU A 179 -16.01 -7.68 -17.37
CA GLU A 179 -17.20 -8.54 -17.34
C GLU A 179 -16.84 -10.01 -17.65
N ALA A 180 -16.08 -10.24 -18.71
CA ALA A 180 -15.62 -11.59 -19.09
C ALA A 180 -14.76 -12.23 -17.99
N ALA A 181 -13.94 -11.46 -17.29
CA ALA A 181 -13.13 -11.91 -16.16
C ALA A 181 -13.89 -11.97 -14.83
N ARG A 182 -15.17 -11.59 -14.78
CA ARG A 182 -16.00 -11.48 -13.55
C ARG A 182 -15.40 -10.53 -12.52
N LEU A 183 -14.76 -9.45 -12.96
CA LEU A 183 -14.14 -8.41 -12.13
C LEU A 183 -14.96 -7.11 -12.11
N ALA A 184 -15.99 -6.99 -12.97
CA ALA A 184 -16.78 -5.77 -13.09
C ALA A 184 -17.47 -5.34 -11.78
N PRO A 185 -18.03 -6.24 -10.94
CA PRO A 185 -18.56 -5.86 -9.63
C PRO A 185 -17.49 -5.29 -8.71
N LEU A 186 -16.31 -5.90 -8.63
CA LEU A 186 -15.20 -5.42 -7.82
C LEU A 186 -14.74 -4.02 -8.26
N TYR A 187 -14.62 -3.81 -9.57
CA TYR A 187 -14.26 -2.50 -10.11
C TYR A 187 -15.33 -1.44 -9.80
N ARG A 188 -16.60 -1.71 -10.12
CA ARG A 188 -17.70 -0.78 -9.98
C ARG A 188 -18.01 -0.43 -8.52
N ASP A 189 -17.98 -1.43 -7.63
CA ASP A 189 -18.51 -1.30 -6.27
C ASP A 189 -17.42 -1.02 -5.24
N VAL A 190 -16.14 -1.30 -5.56
CA VAL A 190 -15.01 -1.12 -4.66
C VAL A 190 -13.93 -0.20 -5.25
N GLU A 191 -13.31 -0.58 -6.38
CA GLU A 191 -12.08 0.09 -6.83
C GLU A 191 -12.36 1.50 -7.37
N ARG A 192 -13.33 1.66 -8.27
CA ARG A 192 -13.67 2.97 -8.82
C ARG A 192 -14.17 3.97 -7.76
N PRO A 193 -15.08 3.60 -6.83
CA PRO A 193 -15.51 4.49 -5.77
C PRO A 193 -14.42 4.83 -4.74
N LEU A 194 -13.35 4.06 -4.65
CA LEU A 194 -12.25 4.32 -3.72
C LEU A 194 -11.36 5.48 -4.19
N VAL A 195 -11.31 5.78 -5.48
CA VAL A 195 -10.49 6.87 -6.04
C VAL A 195 -10.72 8.22 -5.33
N PRO A 196 -11.95 8.75 -5.21
CA PRO A 196 -12.17 10.00 -4.49
C PRO A 196 -11.85 9.91 -3.00
N VAL A 197 -12.03 8.74 -2.36
CA VAL A 197 -11.68 8.55 -0.95
C VAL A 197 -10.18 8.70 -0.73
N LEU A 198 -9.37 8.06 -1.57
CA LEU A 198 -7.90 8.18 -1.53
C LEU A 198 -7.46 9.61 -1.85
N LEU A 199 -8.09 10.26 -2.81
CA LEU A 199 -7.82 11.66 -3.15
C LEU A 199 -8.03 12.59 -1.94
N ASP A 200 -9.13 12.40 -1.20
CA ASP A 200 -9.42 13.19 0.00
C ASP A 200 -8.40 12.92 1.11
N MET A 201 -7.99 11.67 1.32
CA MET A 201 -6.96 11.30 2.30
C MET A 201 -5.59 11.90 1.94
N GLU A 202 -5.19 11.82 0.67
CA GLU A 202 -3.93 12.38 0.18
C GLU A 202 -3.90 13.92 0.30
N ARG A 203 -5.03 14.58 0.05
CA ARG A 203 -5.21 16.03 0.24
C ARG A 203 -5.22 16.41 1.72
N ALA A 204 -5.82 15.59 2.58
CA ALA A 204 -5.88 15.85 4.01
C ALA A 204 -4.51 15.81 4.67
N GLY A 205 -3.65 14.85 4.32
CA GLY A 205 -2.35 14.64 4.96
C GLY A 205 -2.43 14.44 6.48
N ILE A 206 -1.30 14.25 7.13
CA ILE A 206 -1.20 14.09 8.59
C ILE A 206 -0.21 15.07 9.18
N ALA A 207 -0.54 15.69 10.32
CA ALA A 207 0.35 16.62 10.99
C ALA A 207 1.45 15.90 11.78
N VAL A 208 2.64 16.47 11.78
CA VAL A 208 3.83 15.95 12.47
C VAL A 208 4.45 17.02 13.35
N ASP A 209 4.79 16.64 14.57
CA ASP A 209 5.57 17.49 15.49
C ASP A 209 7.05 17.47 15.06
N SER A 210 7.44 18.48 14.28
CA SER A 210 8.80 18.65 13.78
C SER A 210 9.80 18.91 14.91
N ALA A 211 9.37 19.54 16.01
CA ALA A 211 10.25 19.80 17.16
C ALA A 211 10.57 18.50 17.90
N ALA A 212 9.58 17.64 18.12
CA ALA A 212 9.79 16.31 18.68
C ALA A 212 10.70 15.45 17.79
N MET A 213 10.52 15.49 16.46
CA MET A 213 11.42 14.81 15.52
C MET A 213 12.85 15.35 15.58
N GLY A 214 13.03 16.67 15.65
CA GLY A 214 14.34 17.30 15.79
C GLY A 214 15.07 16.89 17.09
N ALA A 215 14.34 16.84 18.22
CA ALA A 215 14.88 16.36 19.48
C ALA A 215 15.30 14.86 19.40
N MET A 216 14.48 14.01 18.79
CA MET A 216 14.84 12.60 18.56
C MET A 216 16.05 12.47 17.63
N SER A 217 16.18 13.31 16.60
CA SER A 217 17.34 13.30 15.69
C SER A 217 18.64 13.57 16.44
N ALA A 218 18.66 14.55 17.34
CA ALA A 218 19.82 14.87 18.16
C ALA A 218 20.17 13.73 19.13
N GLU A 219 19.16 13.15 19.80
CA GLU A 219 19.33 12.03 20.73
C GLU A 219 19.86 10.78 20.00
N PHE A 220 19.27 10.42 18.86
CA PHE A 220 19.71 9.26 18.08
C PHE A 220 21.12 9.47 17.51
N GLY A 221 21.46 10.70 17.13
CA GLY A 221 22.82 11.06 16.72
C GLY A 221 23.83 10.78 17.83
N ALA A 222 23.60 11.30 19.04
CA ALA A 222 24.46 11.07 20.18
C ALA A 222 24.58 9.58 20.57
N ALA A 223 23.48 8.83 20.51
CA ALA A 223 23.49 7.39 20.76
C ALA A 223 24.29 6.61 19.69
N MET A 224 24.20 7.01 18.42
CA MET A 224 25.00 6.43 17.33
C MET A 224 26.49 6.72 17.47
N ASP A 225 26.87 7.93 17.90
CA ASP A 225 28.27 8.29 18.17
C ASP A 225 28.84 7.42 19.29
N GLU A 226 28.10 7.21 20.38
CA GLU A 226 28.50 6.33 21.48
C GLU A 226 28.59 4.87 21.03
N LEU A 227 27.65 4.38 20.24
CA LEU A 227 27.72 3.02 19.66
C LEU A 227 28.95 2.87 18.76
N THR A 228 29.27 3.89 17.96
CA THR A 228 30.45 3.87 17.08
C THR A 228 31.74 3.82 17.90
N ARG A 229 31.80 4.55 19.03
CA ARG A 229 32.95 4.47 19.97
C ARG A 229 33.10 3.04 20.53
N ARG A 230 32.02 2.45 21.02
CA ARG A 230 32.01 1.08 21.57
C ARG A 230 32.36 0.02 20.50
N LEU A 231 31.90 0.21 19.28
CA LEU A 231 32.25 -0.64 18.14
C LEU A 231 33.74 -0.56 17.80
N THR A 232 34.33 0.65 17.82
CA THR A 232 35.77 0.87 17.63
C THR A 232 36.58 0.21 18.72
N GLU A 233 36.16 0.31 19.98
CA GLU A 233 36.79 -0.37 21.11
C GLU A 233 36.72 -1.89 20.98
N ALA A 234 35.57 -2.44 20.62
CA ALA A 234 35.35 -3.87 20.44
C ALA A 234 36.11 -4.47 19.25
N ALA A 235 36.36 -3.68 18.20
CA ALA A 235 37.15 -4.06 17.04
C ALA A 235 38.65 -3.80 17.21
N GLY A 236 39.07 -2.94 18.16
CA GLY A 236 40.43 -2.48 18.34
C GLY A 236 40.90 -1.39 17.38
N HIS A 237 40.10 -0.99 16.42
CA HIS A 237 40.35 0.08 15.46
C HIS A 237 39.05 0.64 14.85
N PRO A 238 39.08 1.87 14.31
CA PRO A 238 37.91 2.42 13.59
C PRO A 238 37.66 1.67 12.28
N PHE A 239 36.37 1.47 11.94
CA PHE A 239 35.92 0.90 10.68
C PHE A 239 34.53 1.46 10.31
N ASN A 240 34.16 1.38 9.04
CA ASN A 240 32.84 1.83 8.59
C ASN A 240 31.77 0.73 8.86
N VAL A 241 30.95 0.94 9.90
CA VAL A 241 29.87 0.02 10.31
C VAL A 241 28.81 -0.17 9.21
N ALA A 242 28.61 0.82 8.34
CA ALA A 242 27.67 0.73 7.22
C ALA A 242 28.23 -0.09 6.04
N SER A 243 29.55 -0.27 5.97
CA SER A 243 30.21 -1.09 4.94
C SER A 243 30.12 -2.58 5.30
N THR A 244 29.28 -3.33 4.58
CA THR A 244 29.18 -4.80 4.78
C THR A 244 30.50 -5.52 4.55
N ARG A 245 31.37 -4.96 3.69
CA ARG A 245 32.71 -5.51 3.40
C ARG A 245 33.65 -5.32 4.59
N GLU A 246 33.75 -4.12 5.15
CA GLU A 246 34.62 -3.83 6.30
C GLU A 246 34.13 -4.58 7.53
N LEU A 247 32.82 -4.56 7.80
CA LEU A 247 32.23 -5.34 8.88
C LEU A 247 32.51 -6.84 8.72
N GLY A 248 32.39 -7.39 7.50
CA GLY A 248 32.70 -8.78 7.23
C GLY A 248 34.18 -9.13 7.55
N LYS A 249 35.11 -8.21 7.21
CA LYS A 249 36.54 -8.37 7.54
C LYS A 249 36.73 -8.38 9.05
N VAL A 250 36.18 -7.43 9.78
CA VAL A 250 36.29 -7.38 11.25
C VAL A 250 35.73 -8.65 11.89
N LEU A 251 34.51 -9.06 11.50
CA LEU A 251 33.85 -10.22 12.11
C LEU A 251 34.57 -11.55 11.83
N PHE A 252 34.92 -11.82 10.56
CA PHE A 252 35.30 -13.15 10.11
C PHE A 252 36.82 -13.34 9.93
N GLU A 253 37.57 -12.25 9.64
CA GLU A 253 39.03 -12.34 9.47
C GLU A 253 39.77 -11.93 10.74
N GLU A 254 39.39 -10.84 11.39
CA GLU A 254 40.10 -10.30 12.56
C GLU A 254 39.61 -10.95 13.86
N LEU A 255 38.30 -10.93 14.15
CA LEU A 255 37.70 -11.58 15.32
C LEU A 255 37.51 -13.09 15.14
N ARG A 256 37.67 -13.60 13.92
CA ARG A 256 37.58 -15.05 13.58
C ARG A 256 36.29 -15.71 14.04
N LEU A 257 35.17 -14.97 14.01
CA LEU A 257 33.85 -15.53 14.32
C LEU A 257 33.41 -16.54 13.25
N PRO A 258 32.59 -17.53 13.59
CA PRO A 258 32.18 -18.57 12.64
C PRO A 258 31.31 -18.01 11.51
N VAL A 259 31.58 -18.47 10.28
CA VAL A 259 30.76 -18.11 9.11
C VAL A 259 29.49 -18.96 9.11
N ILE A 260 28.36 -18.39 9.57
CA ILE A 260 27.09 -19.09 9.68
C ILE A 260 26.42 -19.23 8.31
N LYS A 261 26.54 -18.18 7.45
CA LYS A 261 25.89 -18.13 6.13
C LYS A 261 26.83 -17.49 5.11
N LYS A 262 26.92 -18.09 3.92
CA LYS A 262 27.76 -17.61 2.82
C LYS A 262 26.92 -17.19 1.63
N LEU A 263 27.17 -16.01 1.09
CA LEU A 263 26.57 -15.47 -0.12
C LEU A 263 27.57 -15.57 -1.26
N LYS A 264 27.14 -15.30 -2.50
CA LYS A 264 28.04 -15.22 -3.68
C LYS A 264 29.14 -14.17 -3.52
N THR A 265 28.87 -13.12 -2.74
CA THR A 265 29.77 -11.97 -2.50
C THR A 265 30.62 -12.10 -1.24
N GLY A 266 30.49 -13.18 -0.46
CA GLY A 266 31.23 -13.40 0.79
C GLY A 266 30.36 -13.84 1.97
N PRO A 267 30.89 -13.86 3.21
CA PRO A 267 30.12 -14.14 4.40
C PRO A 267 28.97 -13.13 4.59
N SER A 268 27.79 -13.61 4.99
CA SER A 268 26.65 -12.75 5.27
C SER A 268 26.81 -12.00 6.60
N THR A 269 26.37 -10.74 6.62
CA THR A 269 26.23 -9.92 7.83
C THR A 269 24.77 -9.49 8.01
N ASP A 270 23.82 -10.34 7.58
CA ASP A 270 22.39 -10.08 7.79
C ASP A 270 22.01 -10.22 9.28
N VAL A 271 20.78 -9.77 9.60
CA VAL A 271 20.30 -9.71 11.00
C VAL A 271 20.37 -11.08 11.67
N GLU A 272 19.91 -12.15 11.00
CA GLU A 272 19.89 -13.51 11.55
C GLU A 272 21.30 -14.04 11.88
N VAL A 273 22.28 -13.69 11.05
CA VAL A 273 23.69 -14.05 11.29
C VAL A 273 24.25 -13.26 12.46
N LEU A 274 24.01 -11.96 12.51
CA LEU A 274 24.50 -11.11 13.60
C LEU A 274 23.87 -11.46 14.95
N GLU A 275 22.58 -11.82 14.99
CA GLU A 275 21.90 -12.29 16.21
C GLU A 275 22.58 -13.54 16.79
N LYS A 276 22.88 -14.54 15.96
CA LYS A 276 23.60 -15.74 16.39
C LYS A 276 25.05 -15.46 16.81
N LEU A 277 25.73 -14.54 16.15
CA LEU A 277 27.08 -14.15 16.51
C LEU A 277 27.14 -13.30 17.79
N ALA A 278 26.06 -12.59 18.12
CA ALA A 278 25.96 -11.79 19.34
C ALA A 278 26.02 -12.64 20.62
N GLU A 279 25.71 -13.94 20.54
CA GLU A 279 25.88 -14.90 21.65
C GLU A 279 27.35 -15.17 21.96
N GLN A 280 28.25 -14.93 21.00
CA GLN A 280 29.68 -15.29 21.10
C GLN A 280 30.58 -14.06 21.29
N HIS A 281 30.16 -12.87 20.81
CA HIS A 281 30.94 -11.65 20.89
C HIS A 281 30.02 -10.42 20.97
N PRO A 282 30.37 -9.35 21.72
CA PRO A 282 29.50 -8.17 21.88
C PRO A 282 29.36 -7.33 20.59
N LEU A 283 30.35 -7.34 19.69
CA LEU A 283 30.36 -6.48 18.50
C LEU A 283 29.16 -6.70 17.57
N PRO A 284 28.71 -7.93 17.22
CA PRO A 284 27.51 -8.11 16.40
C PRO A 284 26.24 -7.50 17.00
N GLY A 285 26.07 -7.58 18.33
CA GLY A 285 24.94 -6.95 19.04
C GLY A 285 24.97 -5.41 18.90
N LEU A 286 26.15 -4.79 19.08
CA LEU A 286 26.33 -3.36 18.88
C LEU A 286 26.05 -2.93 17.43
N VAL A 287 26.43 -3.76 16.44
CA VAL A 287 26.12 -3.50 15.02
C VAL A 287 24.62 -3.53 14.77
N LEU A 288 23.89 -4.48 15.34
CA LEU A 288 22.43 -4.56 15.22
C LEU A 288 21.75 -3.31 15.80
N GLU A 289 22.19 -2.88 16.97
CA GLU A 289 21.67 -1.67 17.63
C GLU A 289 21.96 -0.42 16.79
N HIS A 290 23.20 -0.24 16.33
CA HIS A 290 23.60 0.86 15.47
C HIS A 290 22.79 0.89 14.16
N ARG A 291 22.65 -0.25 13.48
CA ARG A 291 21.85 -0.35 12.23
C ARG A 291 20.38 -0.03 12.44
N SER A 292 19.81 -0.47 13.57
CA SER A 292 18.42 -0.18 13.92
C SER A 292 18.21 1.33 14.12
N LEU A 293 19.09 1.98 14.89
CA LEU A 293 19.05 3.41 15.12
C LEU A 293 19.27 4.20 13.82
N ALA A 294 20.30 3.84 13.05
CA ALA A 294 20.61 4.49 11.78
C ALA A 294 19.43 4.44 10.79
N LYS A 295 18.74 3.28 10.72
CA LYS A 295 17.53 3.13 9.89
C LYS A 295 16.40 4.02 10.38
N LEU A 296 16.10 4.03 11.67
CA LEU A 296 15.03 4.86 12.24
C LEU A 296 15.32 6.34 12.04
N LYS A 297 16.54 6.77 12.34
CA LYS A 297 16.98 8.16 12.16
C LYS A 297 16.90 8.58 10.71
N GLY A 298 17.57 7.88 9.79
CA GLY A 298 17.67 8.30 8.39
C GLY A 298 16.37 8.18 7.62
N THR A 299 15.57 7.11 7.87
CA THR A 299 14.35 6.86 7.10
C THR A 299 13.17 7.69 7.58
N TYR A 300 13.08 7.97 8.89
CA TYR A 300 11.91 8.63 9.47
C TYR A 300 12.23 9.94 10.14
N VAL A 301 13.13 9.95 11.13
CA VAL A 301 13.32 11.09 12.01
C VAL A 301 13.89 12.31 11.27
N ASP A 302 14.88 12.09 10.40
CA ASP A 302 15.50 13.15 9.60
C ASP A 302 14.73 13.45 8.31
N ALA A 303 14.16 12.41 7.68
CA ALA A 303 13.55 12.56 6.37
C ALA A 303 12.13 13.15 6.41
N LEU A 304 11.29 12.71 7.37
CA LEU A 304 9.88 13.12 7.41
C LEU A 304 9.69 14.64 7.61
N PRO A 305 10.44 15.35 8.48
CA PRO A 305 10.30 16.79 8.61
C PRO A 305 10.54 17.57 7.31
N LEU A 306 11.39 17.05 6.42
CA LEU A 306 11.67 17.67 5.13
C LEU A 306 10.52 17.55 4.12
N LEU A 307 9.56 16.68 4.40
CA LEU A 307 8.39 16.41 3.55
C LEU A 307 7.13 17.14 4.05
N ILE A 308 7.24 17.93 5.12
CA ILE A 308 6.12 18.75 5.59
C ILE A 308 5.83 19.84 4.56
N ASP A 309 4.58 19.85 4.06
CA ASP A 309 4.13 20.88 3.14
C ASP A 309 4.01 22.23 3.92
N PRO A 310 4.74 23.27 3.50
CA PRO A 310 4.69 24.56 4.17
C PRO A 310 3.32 25.27 4.08
N ALA A 311 2.46 24.84 3.15
CA ALA A 311 1.15 25.44 2.97
C ALA A 311 0.17 25.07 4.10
N ASP A 312 0.27 23.87 4.67
CA ASP A 312 -0.66 23.39 5.70
C ASP A 312 0.03 22.72 6.91
N GLY A 313 1.36 22.56 6.88
CA GLY A 313 2.12 21.95 7.97
C GLY A 313 1.95 20.42 8.08
N ARG A 314 1.53 19.75 7.01
CA ARG A 314 1.21 18.32 7.02
C ARG A 314 2.11 17.52 6.06
N ILE A 315 2.22 16.23 6.31
CA ILE A 315 2.85 15.28 5.39
C ILE A 315 1.74 14.61 4.58
N HIS A 316 1.93 14.57 3.28
CA HIS A 316 1.00 13.93 2.33
C HIS A 316 1.68 12.75 1.67
N THR A 317 1.15 11.57 1.90
CA THR A 317 1.56 10.36 1.18
C THR A 317 0.74 10.20 -0.10
N THR A 318 1.23 9.40 -1.03
CA THR A 318 0.47 8.93 -2.19
C THR A 318 0.08 7.46 -1.98
N PHE A 319 -1.19 7.12 -2.13
CA PHE A 319 -1.67 5.75 -2.07
C PHE A 319 -1.74 5.12 -3.47
N HIS A 320 -0.97 4.09 -3.73
CA HIS A 320 -1.16 3.26 -4.91
C HIS A 320 -2.27 2.23 -4.67
N GLN A 321 -3.37 2.39 -5.39
CA GLN A 321 -4.58 1.60 -5.16
C GLN A 321 -4.46 0.15 -5.63
N ALA A 322 -3.72 -0.10 -6.69
CA ALA A 322 -3.53 -1.41 -7.31
C ALA A 322 -2.04 -1.75 -7.51
N GLY A 323 -1.17 -1.26 -6.63
CA GLY A 323 0.28 -1.50 -6.69
C GLY A 323 0.71 -2.90 -6.23
N ALA A 324 -0.13 -3.59 -5.45
CA ALA A 324 0.14 -4.95 -4.97
C ALA A 324 -0.80 -5.95 -5.63
N ALA A 325 -0.27 -7.09 -6.07
CA ALA A 325 -1.06 -8.16 -6.69
C ALA A 325 -2.09 -8.81 -5.74
N THR A 326 -1.99 -8.56 -4.43
CA THR A 326 -2.99 -8.94 -3.43
C THR A 326 -4.14 -7.94 -3.32
N GLY A 327 -4.07 -6.79 -3.98
CA GLY A 327 -5.04 -5.70 -3.84
C GLY A 327 -4.81 -4.78 -2.63
N ARG A 328 -3.79 -5.02 -1.81
CA ARG A 328 -3.42 -4.09 -0.73
C ARG A 328 -3.05 -2.73 -1.31
N LEU A 329 -3.41 -1.66 -0.59
CA LEU A 329 -2.88 -0.33 -0.86
C LEU A 329 -1.40 -0.29 -0.49
N SER A 330 -0.62 0.49 -1.22
CA SER A 330 0.74 0.85 -0.79
C SER A 330 0.86 2.36 -0.69
N SER A 331 1.61 2.82 0.31
CA SER A 331 1.88 4.22 0.57
C SER A 331 3.30 4.54 0.10
N VAL A 332 3.48 5.62 -0.65
CA VAL A 332 4.79 6.09 -1.12
C VAL A 332 4.89 7.61 -0.98
N ASP A 333 6.08 8.12 -0.98
CA ASP A 333 6.47 9.53 -1.00
C ASP A 333 5.78 10.40 0.08
N PRO A 334 5.91 10.05 1.39
CA PRO A 334 6.67 8.94 1.99
C PRO A 334 5.84 7.68 2.23
N ASN A 335 6.50 6.52 2.41
CA ASN A 335 5.82 5.31 2.85
C ASN A 335 5.54 5.35 4.35
N LEU A 336 4.32 5.73 4.72
CA LEU A 336 3.86 5.80 6.11
C LEU A 336 3.39 4.43 6.67
N GLN A 337 3.16 3.43 5.81
CA GLN A 337 2.78 2.07 6.23
C GLN A 337 3.93 1.28 6.84
N ASN A 338 5.19 1.69 6.59
CA ASN A 338 6.38 1.01 7.09
C ASN A 338 6.93 1.59 8.40
N ILE A 339 6.25 2.57 9.02
CA ILE A 339 6.64 3.09 10.33
C ILE A 339 6.47 1.98 11.36
N PRO A 340 7.56 1.52 12.01
CA PRO A 340 7.50 0.34 12.85
C PRO A 340 6.68 0.59 14.13
N VAL A 341 6.16 -0.49 14.73
CA VAL A 341 5.25 -0.45 15.90
C VAL A 341 5.85 -1.09 17.14
N ARG A 342 6.79 -2.04 16.96
CA ARG A 342 7.13 -3.03 18.00
C ARG A 342 8.08 -2.55 19.09
N THR A 343 8.94 -1.56 18.81
CA THR A 343 9.95 -1.09 19.75
C THR A 343 9.53 0.23 20.39
N GLU A 344 10.10 0.55 21.56
CA GLU A 344 9.87 1.82 22.24
C GLU A 344 10.25 3.02 21.37
N LEU A 345 11.41 2.95 20.68
CA LEU A 345 11.84 3.99 19.74
C LEU A 345 10.85 4.20 18.60
N SER A 346 10.26 3.10 18.09
CA SER A 346 9.24 3.15 17.05
C SER A 346 7.95 3.82 17.54
N ARG A 347 7.54 3.54 18.77
CA ARG A 347 6.38 4.21 19.38
C ARG A 347 6.61 5.71 19.54
N ARG A 348 7.82 6.14 19.88
CA ARG A 348 8.19 7.57 19.95
C ARG A 348 8.07 8.25 18.58
N ILE A 349 8.46 7.59 17.49
CA ILE A 349 8.25 8.12 16.13
C ILE A 349 6.75 8.27 15.83
N ARG A 350 5.92 7.28 16.18
CA ARG A 350 4.46 7.38 16.03
C ARG A 350 3.84 8.47 16.92
N ALA A 351 4.42 8.74 18.09
CA ALA A 351 3.97 9.80 18.97
C ALA A 351 4.18 11.21 18.38
N ALA A 352 5.10 11.36 17.43
CA ALA A 352 5.29 12.63 16.72
C ALA A 352 4.25 12.88 15.61
N PHE A 353 3.43 11.90 15.24
CA PHE A 353 2.26 12.11 14.38
C PHE A 353 1.09 12.54 15.25
N VAL A 354 0.65 13.78 15.11
CA VAL A 354 -0.24 14.45 16.07
C VAL A 354 -1.50 14.98 15.41
N ALA A 355 -2.56 15.14 16.19
CA ALA A 355 -3.72 15.92 15.81
C ALA A 355 -3.46 17.41 16.11
N PRO A 356 -3.92 18.35 15.27
CA PRO A 356 -3.92 19.78 15.58
C PRO A 356 -4.72 20.10 16.85
N PRO A 357 -4.50 21.26 17.48
CA PRO A 357 -5.29 21.70 18.63
C PRO A 357 -6.79 21.64 18.40
N GLY A 358 -7.55 21.13 19.38
CA GLY A 358 -9.01 20.93 19.28
C GLY A 358 -9.44 19.67 18.52
N ARG A 359 -8.47 18.86 18.08
CA ARG A 359 -8.71 17.59 17.38
C ARG A 359 -8.02 16.41 18.07
N ARG A 360 -8.43 15.20 17.70
CA ARG A 360 -7.84 13.93 18.13
C ARG A 360 -7.63 13.02 16.93
N LEU A 361 -6.63 12.15 17.02
CA LEU A 361 -6.55 10.99 16.16
C LEU A 361 -7.40 9.86 16.75
N VAL A 362 -8.15 9.20 15.89
CA VAL A 362 -8.93 8.00 16.21
C VAL A 362 -8.41 6.89 15.32
N SER A 363 -7.88 5.84 15.91
CA SER A 363 -7.40 4.64 15.23
C SER A 363 -8.42 3.53 15.39
N ALA A 364 -8.69 2.82 14.30
CA ALA A 364 -9.56 1.66 14.28
C ALA A 364 -8.87 0.52 13.52
N ASP A 365 -8.59 -0.59 14.20
CA ASP A 365 -7.86 -1.74 13.67
C ASP A 365 -8.69 -3.02 13.72
N TYR A 366 -8.60 -3.82 12.66
CA TYR A 366 -9.25 -5.13 12.63
C TYR A 366 -8.54 -6.14 13.51
N SER A 367 -9.25 -6.70 14.46
CA SER A 367 -8.73 -7.75 15.32
C SER A 367 -8.66 -9.09 14.56
N GLN A 368 -7.44 -9.56 14.28
CA GLN A 368 -7.14 -10.87 13.67
C GLN A 368 -7.87 -11.15 12.35
N ILE A 369 -8.00 -10.17 11.46
CA ILE A 369 -8.79 -10.27 10.23
C ILE A 369 -8.42 -11.48 9.38
N GLU A 370 -7.13 -11.75 9.19
CA GLU A 370 -6.66 -12.86 8.35
C GLU A 370 -7.05 -14.23 8.91
N LEU A 371 -7.09 -14.39 10.24
CA LEU A 371 -7.54 -15.65 10.86
C LEU A 371 -9.06 -15.81 10.79
N ARG A 372 -9.82 -14.71 10.84
CA ARG A 372 -11.27 -14.73 10.62
C ARG A 372 -11.61 -15.10 9.18
N ILE A 373 -10.82 -14.61 8.23
CA ILE A 373 -10.94 -14.98 6.81
C ILE A 373 -10.55 -16.45 6.61
N LEU A 374 -9.50 -16.94 7.26
CA LEU A 374 -9.14 -18.37 7.24
C LEU A 374 -10.27 -19.24 7.81
N ALA A 375 -10.90 -18.82 8.90
CA ALA A 375 -12.06 -19.52 9.47
C ALA A 375 -13.24 -19.56 8.48
N HIS A 376 -13.50 -18.46 7.78
CA HIS A 376 -14.52 -18.38 6.74
C HIS A 376 -14.25 -19.36 5.58
N TYR A 377 -13.05 -19.34 5.01
CA TYR A 377 -12.69 -20.19 3.88
C TYR A 377 -12.61 -21.67 4.25
N SER A 378 -12.03 -21.99 5.41
CA SER A 378 -11.86 -23.39 5.83
C SER A 378 -13.14 -24.04 6.34
N ALA A 379 -14.11 -23.22 6.76
CA ALA A 379 -15.31 -23.65 7.45
C ALA A 379 -15.01 -24.65 8.60
N ASP A 380 -13.83 -24.52 9.25
CA ASP A 380 -13.41 -25.38 10.32
C ASP A 380 -14.27 -25.14 11.58
N PRO A 381 -15.01 -26.16 12.08
CA PRO A 381 -15.97 -25.96 13.16
C PRO A 381 -15.33 -25.41 14.44
N ALA A 382 -14.12 -25.86 14.77
CA ALA A 382 -13.43 -25.44 15.99
C ALA A 382 -12.97 -23.96 15.88
N LEU A 383 -12.47 -23.57 14.70
CA LEU A 383 -12.04 -22.21 14.46
C LEU A 383 -13.22 -21.22 14.37
N LEU A 384 -14.31 -21.64 13.72
CA LEU A 384 -15.56 -20.87 13.66
C LEU A 384 -16.13 -20.63 15.08
N GLU A 385 -16.18 -21.68 15.90
CA GLU A 385 -16.69 -21.58 17.26
C GLU A 385 -15.85 -20.64 18.13
N SER A 386 -14.51 -20.72 18.06
CA SER A 386 -13.63 -19.82 18.81
C SER A 386 -13.95 -18.34 18.56
N PHE A 387 -14.14 -17.98 17.28
CA PHE A 387 -14.47 -16.60 16.92
C PHE A 387 -15.91 -16.22 17.29
N ARG A 388 -16.84 -17.17 17.26
CA ARG A 388 -18.25 -16.92 17.63
C ARG A 388 -18.42 -16.61 19.10
N ILE A 389 -17.73 -17.34 19.99
CA ILE A 389 -17.78 -17.13 21.44
C ILE A 389 -16.80 -16.05 21.94
N GLY A 390 -15.97 -15.47 21.03
CA GLY A 390 -15.03 -14.42 21.39
C GLY A 390 -13.82 -14.89 22.19
N GLU A 391 -13.45 -16.17 22.08
CA GLU A 391 -12.28 -16.73 22.75
C GLU A 391 -10.97 -16.29 22.08
N ASP A 392 -9.89 -16.17 22.89
CA ASP A 392 -8.54 -15.93 22.34
C ASP A 392 -8.07 -17.16 21.55
N VAL A 393 -8.15 -17.07 20.23
CA VAL A 393 -7.78 -18.14 19.31
C VAL A 393 -6.34 -18.65 19.51
N HIS A 394 -5.42 -17.80 19.94
CA HIS A 394 -4.03 -18.21 20.18
C HIS A 394 -3.92 -19.03 21.47
N THR A 395 -4.61 -18.64 22.52
CA THR A 395 -4.67 -19.41 23.77
C THR A 395 -5.36 -20.75 23.53
N ARG A 396 -6.47 -20.77 22.80
CA ARG A 396 -7.15 -22.01 22.43
C ARG A 396 -6.26 -22.94 21.60
N THR A 397 -5.65 -22.41 20.55
CA THR A 397 -4.72 -23.20 19.73
C THR A 397 -3.57 -23.77 20.56
N ALA A 398 -3.02 -22.98 21.51
CA ALA A 398 -1.98 -23.46 22.41
C ALA A 398 -2.49 -24.59 23.30
N ALA A 399 -3.64 -24.41 23.97
CA ALA A 399 -4.24 -25.41 24.83
C ALA A 399 -4.43 -26.76 24.09
N GLU A 400 -4.99 -26.71 22.90
CA GLU A 400 -5.28 -27.88 22.07
C GLU A 400 -4.02 -28.52 21.47
N THR A 401 -3.04 -27.71 21.03
CA THR A 401 -1.80 -28.21 20.43
C THR A 401 -0.87 -28.84 21.46
N PHE A 402 -0.82 -28.28 22.68
CA PHE A 402 0.03 -28.79 23.76
C PHE A 402 -0.69 -29.72 24.73
N GLY A 403 -2.02 -29.90 24.59
CA GLY A 403 -2.81 -30.78 25.45
C GLY A 403 -2.94 -30.30 26.89
N VAL A 404 -3.00 -28.98 27.10
CA VAL A 404 -3.15 -28.34 28.42
C VAL A 404 -4.47 -27.60 28.55
N ALA A 405 -4.94 -27.36 29.76
CA ALA A 405 -6.10 -26.51 29.96
C ALA A 405 -5.82 -25.06 29.54
N ALA A 406 -6.81 -24.33 29.03
CA ALA A 406 -6.62 -22.95 28.56
C ALA A 406 -6.02 -22.02 29.64
N ALA A 407 -6.44 -22.21 30.91
CA ALA A 407 -5.91 -21.46 32.05
C ALA A 407 -4.46 -21.80 32.43
N ALA A 408 -3.93 -22.93 31.92
CA ALA A 408 -2.57 -23.39 32.16
C ALA A 408 -1.62 -23.09 30.97
N VAL A 409 -2.11 -22.43 29.93
CA VAL A 409 -1.30 -22.04 28.76
C VAL A 409 -0.25 -21.02 29.19
N THR A 410 1.02 -21.33 28.97
CA THR A 410 2.12 -20.42 29.26
C THR A 410 2.26 -19.34 28.17
N PRO A 411 2.89 -18.18 28.48
CA PRO A 411 3.18 -17.15 27.48
C PRO A 411 3.95 -17.69 26.26
N ASP A 412 4.89 -18.61 26.49
CA ASP A 412 5.68 -19.24 25.40
C ASP A 412 4.81 -20.14 24.52
N GLN A 413 3.96 -20.97 25.11
CA GLN A 413 3.01 -21.80 24.35
C GLN A 413 2.06 -20.93 23.52
N ARG A 414 1.56 -19.82 24.08
CA ARG A 414 0.72 -18.87 23.37
C ARG A 414 1.50 -18.19 22.23
N ARG A 415 2.78 -17.86 22.44
CA ARG A 415 3.67 -17.31 21.40
C ARG A 415 3.87 -18.30 20.27
N VAL A 416 4.12 -19.57 20.57
CA VAL A 416 4.22 -20.66 19.57
C VAL A 416 2.94 -20.78 18.77
N ALA A 417 1.78 -20.82 19.45
CA ALA A 417 0.48 -20.90 18.79
C ALA A 417 0.20 -19.67 17.89
N LYS A 418 0.63 -18.48 18.31
CA LYS A 418 0.53 -17.28 17.45
C LYS A 418 1.37 -17.42 16.18
N VAL A 419 2.61 -17.88 16.30
CA VAL A 419 3.49 -18.17 15.13
C VAL A 419 2.88 -19.23 14.24
N LEU A 420 2.28 -20.26 14.82
CA LEU A 420 1.63 -21.35 14.10
C LEU A 420 0.39 -20.88 13.34
N ASN A 421 -0.55 -20.20 14.02
CA ASN A 421 -1.79 -19.71 13.41
C ASN A 421 -1.53 -18.81 12.18
N PHE A 422 -0.65 -17.82 12.34
CA PHE A 422 -0.27 -16.96 11.21
C PHE A 422 0.58 -17.71 10.20
N GLY A 423 1.53 -18.51 10.67
CA GLY A 423 2.42 -19.28 9.80
C GLY A 423 1.68 -20.23 8.87
N ILE A 424 0.68 -20.96 9.37
CA ILE A 424 -0.14 -21.89 8.58
C ILE A 424 -0.92 -21.12 7.50
N ALA A 425 -1.51 -19.98 7.85
CA ALA A 425 -2.17 -19.10 6.87
C ALA A 425 -1.22 -18.64 5.74
N TYR A 426 0.08 -18.63 6.00
CA TYR A 426 1.13 -18.26 5.03
C TYR A 426 1.88 -19.46 4.43
N GLY A 427 1.39 -20.68 4.63
CA GLY A 427 2.02 -21.89 4.11
C GLY A 427 3.34 -22.25 4.79
N LEU A 428 3.45 -22.03 6.11
CA LEU A 428 4.62 -22.36 6.92
C LEU A 428 4.91 -23.87 6.91
N SER A 429 6.13 -24.25 6.53
CA SER A 429 6.61 -25.63 6.62
C SER A 429 7.22 -25.92 8.00
N ALA A 430 7.39 -27.22 8.33
CA ALA A 430 8.06 -27.66 9.54
C ALA A 430 9.48 -27.06 9.66
N PHE A 431 10.21 -26.97 8.54
CA PHE A 431 11.51 -26.31 8.50
C PHE A 431 11.39 -24.81 8.85
N GLY A 432 10.43 -24.10 8.26
CA GLY A 432 10.20 -22.67 8.57
C GLY A 432 9.79 -22.45 10.03
N LEU A 433 8.99 -23.35 10.61
CA LEU A 433 8.62 -23.29 12.03
C LEU A 433 9.83 -23.56 12.93
N SER A 434 10.63 -24.58 12.59
CA SER A 434 11.84 -24.93 13.35
C SER A 434 12.83 -23.77 13.43
N GLN A 435 13.03 -23.05 12.32
CA GLN A 435 13.91 -21.87 12.27
C GLN A 435 13.36 -20.69 13.10
N ARG A 436 12.05 -20.49 13.12
CA ARG A 436 11.42 -19.35 13.85
C ARG A 436 11.37 -19.55 15.35
N LEU A 437 11.31 -20.79 15.80
CA LEU A 437 11.16 -21.14 17.21
C LEU A 437 12.42 -21.79 17.81
N ASP A 438 13.50 -21.87 17.03
CA ASP A 438 14.77 -22.49 17.41
C ASP A 438 14.58 -23.89 18.03
N MET A 439 13.83 -24.75 17.33
CA MET A 439 13.52 -26.11 17.77
C MET A 439 13.88 -27.15 16.69
N PRO A 440 14.07 -28.43 17.06
CA PRO A 440 14.33 -29.48 16.07
C PRO A 440 13.21 -29.60 15.03
N PRO A 441 13.51 -29.80 13.73
CA PRO A 441 12.51 -29.95 12.67
C PRO A 441 11.48 -31.06 12.92
N ARG A 442 11.89 -32.14 13.59
CA ARG A 442 10.99 -33.24 13.96
C ARG A 442 9.94 -32.81 14.99
N GLU A 443 10.31 -31.99 15.94
CA GLU A 443 9.39 -31.43 16.94
C GLU A 443 8.42 -30.44 16.29
N ALA A 444 8.92 -29.54 15.42
CA ALA A 444 8.12 -28.62 14.63
C ALA A 444 7.08 -29.37 13.78
N GLN A 445 7.46 -30.49 13.14
CA GLN A 445 6.53 -31.33 12.40
C GLN A 445 5.44 -31.90 13.31
N GLY A 446 5.79 -32.40 14.48
CA GLY A 446 4.82 -32.93 15.44
C GLY A 446 3.81 -31.87 15.93
N ILE A 447 4.24 -30.61 16.07
CA ILE A 447 3.36 -29.48 16.40
C ILE A 447 2.38 -29.24 15.24
N ILE A 448 2.86 -29.19 14.00
CA ILE A 448 2.01 -29.00 12.80
C ILE A 448 1.01 -30.14 12.64
N ASP A 449 1.43 -31.39 12.87
CA ASP A 449 0.55 -32.54 12.77
C ASP A 449 -0.59 -32.49 13.79
N ARG A 450 -0.31 -32.12 15.05
CA ARG A 450 -1.33 -31.91 16.09
C ARG A 450 -2.29 -30.76 15.72
N TYR A 451 -1.74 -29.67 15.19
CA TYR A 451 -2.58 -28.56 14.70
C TYR A 451 -3.57 -29.03 13.63
N PHE A 452 -3.11 -29.74 12.61
CA PHE A 452 -3.97 -30.23 11.53
C PHE A 452 -4.90 -31.37 11.94
N ALA A 453 -4.54 -32.16 12.95
CA ALA A 453 -5.46 -33.13 13.54
C ALA A 453 -6.66 -32.42 14.19
N ARG A 454 -6.42 -31.25 14.81
CA ARG A 454 -7.48 -30.45 15.44
C ARG A 454 -8.25 -29.60 14.43
N TYR A 455 -7.55 -28.91 13.55
CA TYR A 455 -8.11 -28.02 12.53
C TYR A 455 -8.14 -28.71 11.15
N ALA A 456 -8.83 -29.84 11.06
CA ALA A 456 -8.88 -30.63 9.83
C ALA A 456 -9.55 -29.89 8.66
N GLY A 457 -10.46 -28.94 8.94
CA GLY A 457 -11.07 -28.07 7.95
C GLY A 457 -10.03 -27.16 7.28
N VAL A 458 -9.11 -26.61 8.08
CA VAL A 458 -8.02 -25.78 7.57
C VAL A 458 -7.13 -26.58 6.63
N LYS A 459 -6.74 -27.80 7.02
CA LYS A 459 -5.93 -28.69 6.16
C LYS A 459 -6.61 -28.96 4.81
N ARG A 460 -7.88 -29.36 4.85
CA ARG A 460 -8.65 -29.63 3.61
C ARG A 460 -8.72 -28.42 2.71
N TRP A 461 -8.94 -27.22 3.28
CA TRP A 461 -8.98 -26.00 2.49
C TRP A 461 -7.63 -25.69 1.85
N LEU A 462 -6.52 -25.80 2.58
CA LEU A 462 -5.17 -25.58 2.04
C LEU A 462 -4.86 -26.50 0.85
N GLU A 463 -5.23 -27.78 0.97
CA GLU A 463 -5.07 -28.76 -0.11
C GLU A 463 -5.98 -28.42 -1.31
N SER A 464 -7.23 -28.03 -1.05
CA SER A 464 -8.23 -27.72 -2.10
C SER A 464 -7.86 -26.46 -2.89
N ILE A 465 -7.39 -25.38 -2.24
CA ILE A 465 -7.05 -24.14 -2.94
C ILE A 465 -5.83 -24.30 -3.86
N VAL A 466 -4.86 -25.13 -3.46
CA VAL A 466 -3.72 -25.46 -4.32
C VAL A 466 -4.16 -26.32 -5.51
N ALA A 467 -5.04 -27.28 -5.28
CA ALA A 467 -5.60 -28.10 -6.36
C ALA A 467 -6.45 -27.26 -7.34
N GLU A 468 -7.25 -26.33 -6.82
CA GLU A 468 -8.02 -25.39 -7.63
C GLU A 468 -7.10 -24.48 -8.44
N ALA A 469 -6.07 -23.89 -7.82
CA ALA A 469 -5.08 -23.06 -8.51
C ALA A 469 -4.39 -23.80 -9.66
N ARG A 470 -4.07 -25.10 -9.48
CA ARG A 470 -3.48 -25.93 -10.55
C ARG A 470 -4.46 -26.17 -11.69
N ARG A 471 -5.75 -26.32 -11.40
CA ARG A 471 -6.80 -26.57 -12.40
C ARG A 471 -7.19 -25.30 -13.15
N ALA A 472 -7.37 -24.19 -12.42
CA ALA A 472 -7.87 -22.92 -12.96
C ALA A 472 -6.76 -22.00 -13.48
N GLY A 473 -5.50 -22.17 -13.03
CA GLY A 473 -4.41 -21.26 -13.33
C GLY A 473 -4.50 -19.92 -12.57
N GLU A 474 -5.44 -19.81 -11.62
CA GLU A 474 -5.72 -18.59 -10.86
C GLU A 474 -6.30 -18.90 -9.49
N VAL A 475 -6.28 -17.90 -8.60
CA VAL A 475 -7.04 -17.89 -7.35
C VAL A 475 -7.82 -16.58 -7.22
N ARG A 476 -8.87 -16.58 -6.38
CA ARG A 476 -9.74 -15.41 -6.18
C ARG A 476 -10.01 -15.13 -4.70
N THR A 477 -10.27 -13.86 -4.39
CA THR A 477 -10.80 -13.44 -3.10
C THR A 477 -12.30 -13.66 -3.01
N VAL A 478 -12.88 -13.49 -1.80
CA VAL A 478 -14.35 -13.49 -1.61
C VAL A 478 -15.04 -12.43 -2.49
N PHE A 479 -14.36 -11.32 -2.79
CA PHE A 479 -14.87 -10.25 -3.64
C PHE A 479 -14.60 -10.48 -5.14
N GLY A 480 -14.02 -11.61 -5.51
CA GLY A 480 -13.73 -11.99 -6.89
C GLY A 480 -12.42 -11.44 -7.45
N ARG A 481 -11.59 -10.74 -6.65
CA ARG A 481 -10.29 -10.28 -7.10
C ARG A 481 -9.45 -11.43 -7.60
N LEU A 482 -8.95 -11.30 -8.81
CA LEU A 482 -8.21 -12.33 -9.53
C LEU A 482 -6.71 -12.22 -9.26
N ARG A 483 -6.04 -13.36 -9.07
CA ARG A 483 -4.58 -13.47 -9.19
C ARG A 483 -4.21 -14.68 -10.07
N PRO A 484 -3.57 -14.44 -11.22
CA PRO A 484 -3.01 -15.50 -12.06
C PRO A 484 -1.86 -16.23 -11.36
N MET A 485 -1.73 -17.54 -11.61
CA MET A 485 -0.73 -18.43 -11.00
C MET A 485 0.08 -19.19 -12.07
N PRO A 486 0.84 -18.49 -12.94
CA PRO A 486 1.52 -19.15 -14.07
C PRO A 486 2.57 -20.18 -13.61
N GLU A 487 3.19 -19.99 -12.45
CA GLU A 487 4.23 -20.89 -11.92
C GLU A 487 3.67 -22.09 -11.13
N ILE A 488 2.35 -22.22 -10.96
CA ILE A 488 1.73 -23.28 -10.12
C ILE A 488 2.02 -24.69 -10.64
N THR A 489 2.28 -24.82 -11.95
CA THR A 489 2.64 -26.07 -12.63
C THR A 489 4.11 -26.11 -13.05
N ALA A 490 4.95 -25.20 -12.57
CA ALA A 490 6.36 -25.13 -12.92
C ALA A 490 7.10 -26.44 -12.62
N ARG A 491 7.99 -26.86 -13.54
CA ARG A 491 8.86 -28.03 -13.34
C ARG A 491 9.86 -27.83 -12.20
N ASN A 492 10.33 -26.59 -12.02
CA ASN A 492 11.23 -26.22 -10.93
C ASN A 492 10.47 -26.30 -9.58
N PRO A 493 10.88 -27.16 -8.64
CA PRO A 493 10.20 -27.33 -7.36
C PRO A 493 10.16 -26.04 -6.51
N ALA A 494 11.21 -25.21 -6.56
CA ALA A 494 11.26 -23.97 -5.79
C ALA A 494 10.23 -22.95 -6.30
N LEU A 495 10.10 -22.78 -7.61
CA LEU A 495 9.08 -21.91 -8.22
C LEU A 495 7.66 -22.43 -7.93
N ARG A 496 7.45 -23.75 -8.10
CA ARG A 496 6.15 -24.36 -7.81
C ARG A 496 5.74 -24.20 -6.34
N GLN A 497 6.62 -24.49 -5.40
CA GLN A 497 6.35 -24.29 -3.96
C GLN A 497 6.09 -22.82 -3.59
N ALA A 498 6.80 -21.90 -4.23
CA ALA A 498 6.52 -20.47 -4.06
C ALA A 498 5.12 -20.10 -4.58
N ALA A 499 4.72 -20.63 -5.74
CA ALA A 499 3.38 -20.43 -6.28
C ALA A 499 2.28 -21.08 -5.41
N GLU A 500 2.52 -22.26 -4.86
CA GLU A 500 1.60 -22.92 -3.92
C GLU A 500 1.37 -22.08 -2.65
N ARG A 501 2.45 -21.52 -2.06
CA ARG A 501 2.32 -20.57 -0.95
C ARG A 501 1.55 -19.30 -1.35
N THR A 502 1.81 -18.79 -2.54
CA THR A 502 1.09 -17.62 -3.08
C THR A 502 -0.40 -17.93 -3.29
N ALA A 503 -0.75 -19.15 -3.74
CA ALA A 503 -2.12 -19.58 -3.92
C ALA A 503 -2.90 -19.65 -2.60
N VAL A 504 -2.24 -20.05 -1.52
CA VAL A 504 -2.82 -20.04 -0.17
C VAL A 504 -2.97 -18.62 0.38
N ASN A 505 -1.93 -17.80 0.25
CA ASN A 505 -1.90 -16.46 0.86
C ASN A 505 -2.85 -15.47 0.17
N THR A 506 -2.98 -15.56 -1.14
CA THR A 506 -3.72 -14.56 -1.92
C THR A 506 -5.20 -14.44 -1.55
N PRO A 507 -5.97 -15.53 -1.39
CA PRO A 507 -7.36 -15.43 -0.95
C PRO A 507 -7.50 -14.77 0.41
N ILE A 508 -6.61 -15.08 1.37
CA ILE A 508 -6.65 -14.53 2.73
C ILE A 508 -6.28 -13.06 2.72
N GLN A 509 -5.09 -12.71 2.25
CA GLN A 509 -4.59 -11.32 2.25
C GLN A 509 -5.39 -10.42 1.32
N GLY A 510 -5.79 -10.95 0.16
CA GLY A 510 -6.58 -10.18 -0.79
C GLY A 510 -8.00 -9.91 -0.29
N THR A 511 -8.64 -10.88 0.37
CA THR A 511 -9.94 -10.65 1.01
C THR A 511 -9.82 -9.63 2.15
N ALA A 512 -8.75 -9.68 2.96
CA ALA A 512 -8.49 -8.66 3.98
C ALA A 512 -8.37 -7.27 3.35
N ALA A 513 -7.61 -7.14 2.26
CA ALA A 513 -7.46 -5.88 1.53
C ALA A 513 -8.81 -5.37 0.97
N ASP A 514 -9.62 -6.26 0.41
CA ASP A 514 -10.95 -5.90 -0.10
C ASP A 514 -11.88 -5.46 1.02
N VAL A 515 -11.87 -6.14 2.18
CA VAL A 515 -12.64 -5.76 3.38
C VAL A 515 -12.26 -4.36 3.84
N VAL A 516 -10.96 -4.05 3.94
CA VAL A 516 -10.48 -2.72 4.33
C VAL A 516 -10.93 -1.65 3.33
N LYS A 517 -10.85 -1.91 2.02
CA LYS A 517 -11.33 -0.99 0.98
C LYS A 517 -12.83 -0.71 1.10
N VAL A 518 -13.63 -1.75 1.32
CA VAL A 518 -15.08 -1.59 1.57
C VAL A 518 -15.34 -0.80 2.86
N ALA A 519 -14.56 -1.05 3.91
CA ALA A 519 -14.64 -0.28 5.15
C ALA A 519 -14.35 1.21 4.91
N MET A 520 -13.30 1.53 4.16
CA MET A 520 -12.96 2.92 3.79
C MET A 520 -14.12 3.61 3.08
N LEU A 521 -14.76 2.93 2.12
CA LEU A 521 -15.92 3.45 1.40
C LEU A 521 -17.10 3.72 2.35
N LYS A 522 -17.40 2.79 3.25
CA LYS A 522 -18.51 2.93 4.20
C LYS A 522 -18.24 4.04 5.21
N VAL A 523 -17.04 4.07 5.79
CA VAL A 523 -16.61 5.12 6.74
C VAL A 523 -16.66 6.49 6.09
N HIS A 524 -16.11 6.66 4.89
CA HIS A 524 -16.12 7.94 4.17
C HIS A 524 -17.55 8.45 3.93
N ARG A 525 -18.44 7.58 3.46
CA ARG A 525 -19.85 7.91 3.24
C ARG A 525 -20.60 8.25 4.54
N ALA A 526 -20.33 7.49 5.61
CA ALA A 526 -21.00 7.69 6.89
C ALA A 526 -20.54 8.98 7.57
N LEU A 527 -19.23 9.31 7.53
CA LEU A 527 -18.70 10.59 8.05
C LEU A 527 -19.39 11.79 7.37
N ALA A 528 -19.52 11.75 6.03
CA ALA A 528 -20.21 12.79 5.28
C ALA A 528 -21.72 12.81 5.55
N GLY A 529 -22.37 11.65 5.57
CA GLY A 529 -23.82 11.50 5.79
C GLY A 529 -24.28 11.96 7.17
N GLU A 530 -23.50 11.67 8.19
CA GLU A 530 -23.76 12.11 9.58
C GLU A 530 -23.19 13.50 9.86
N ARG A 531 -22.58 14.15 8.87
CA ARG A 531 -21.97 15.49 8.96
C ARG A 531 -21.02 15.65 10.15
N LEU A 532 -20.23 14.62 10.42
CA LEU A 532 -19.24 14.65 11.49
C LEU A 532 -18.02 15.47 11.06
N ASP A 533 -17.55 16.34 11.95
CA ASP A 533 -16.28 17.05 11.72
C ASP A 533 -15.10 16.11 11.95
N ALA A 534 -14.90 15.24 10.97
CA ALA A 534 -13.85 14.24 10.95
C ALA A 534 -13.44 13.90 9.51
N ARG A 535 -12.20 13.43 9.33
CA ARG A 535 -11.67 13.01 8.02
C ARG A 535 -10.71 11.84 8.17
N MET A 536 -10.75 10.89 7.24
CA MET A 536 -9.74 9.84 7.15
C MET A 536 -8.41 10.43 6.70
N LEU A 537 -7.31 9.98 7.32
CA LEU A 537 -5.96 10.42 7.01
C LEU A 537 -5.11 9.31 6.41
N LEU A 538 -5.06 8.15 7.09
CA LEU A 538 -4.20 7.04 6.74
C LEU A 538 -4.96 5.71 6.75
N GLN A 539 -4.48 4.82 5.90
CA GLN A 539 -4.74 3.39 5.95
C GLN A 539 -3.38 2.69 6.12
N VAL A 540 -3.21 1.90 7.17
CA VAL A 540 -1.96 1.21 7.51
C VAL A 540 -2.26 -0.24 7.86
N HIS A 541 -1.86 -1.19 7.01
CA HIS A 541 -2.20 -2.61 7.15
C HIS A 541 -3.71 -2.84 7.27
N ASP A 542 -4.22 -3.15 8.46
CA ASP A 542 -5.63 -3.41 8.75
C ASP A 542 -6.27 -2.26 9.55
N GLU A 543 -5.55 -1.14 9.71
CA GLU A 543 -5.88 0.05 10.51
C GLU A 543 -6.34 1.21 9.62
N LEU A 544 -7.36 1.96 10.08
CA LEU A 544 -7.75 3.27 9.58
C LEU A 544 -7.47 4.32 10.64
N VAL A 545 -6.81 5.41 10.25
CA VAL A 545 -6.55 6.57 11.11
C VAL A 545 -7.40 7.75 10.64
N VAL A 546 -8.20 8.28 11.54
CA VAL A 546 -9.14 9.38 11.32
C VAL A 546 -8.80 10.54 12.25
N GLU A 547 -8.83 11.75 11.75
CA GLU A 547 -8.75 12.97 12.54
C GLU A 547 -10.16 13.48 12.80
N ALA A 548 -10.52 13.71 14.05
CA ALA A 548 -11.84 14.16 14.46
C ALA A 548 -11.75 15.37 15.41
N ALA A 549 -12.75 16.27 15.36
CA ALA A 549 -12.91 17.28 16.40
C ALA A 549 -13.12 16.61 17.77
N GLU A 550 -12.58 17.18 18.86
CA GLU A 550 -12.66 16.57 20.21
C GLU A 550 -14.09 16.21 20.62
N GLY A 551 -15.05 17.06 20.31
CA GLY A 551 -16.48 16.82 20.61
C GLY A 551 -17.15 15.75 19.73
N ALA A 552 -16.48 15.27 18.67
CA ALA A 552 -16.99 14.25 17.76
C ALA A 552 -16.37 12.85 18.00
N VAL A 553 -15.33 12.75 18.82
CA VAL A 553 -14.52 11.53 19.00
C VAL A 553 -15.35 10.29 19.30
N GLU A 554 -16.25 10.36 20.26
CA GLU A 554 -17.09 9.21 20.66
C GLU A 554 -18.01 8.74 19.51
N LYS A 555 -18.61 9.70 18.79
CA LYS A 555 -19.47 9.40 17.64
C LYS A 555 -18.65 8.78 16.50
N VAL A 556 -17.48 9.32 16.22
CA VAL A 556 -16.55 8.81 15.19
C VAL A 556 -16.07 7.41 15.56
N SER A 557 -15.72 7.17 16.83
CA SER A 557 -15.30 5.85 17.32
C SER A 557 -16.41 4.80 17.17
N ALA A 558 -17.65 5.15 17.51
CA ALA A 558 -18.81 4.28 17.34
C ALA A 558 -19.11 4.02 15.84
N LEU A 559 -18.99 5.05 14.98
CA LEU A 559 -19.16 4.94 13.54
C LEU A 559 -18.11 4.02 12.93
N LEU A 560 -16.83 4.21 13.25
CA LEU A 560 -15.73 3.37 12.75
C LEU A 560 -15.98 1.91 13.08
N ARG A 561 -16.29 1.60 14.34
CA ARG A 561 -16.60 0.22 14.75
C ARG A 561 -17.76 -0.36 13.95
N ARG A 562 -18.87 0.35 13.85
CA ARG A 562 -20.08 -0.09 13.15
C ARG A 562 -19.81 -0.36 11.66
N GLU A 563 -19.19 0.61 10.96
CA GLU A 563 -19.00 0.53 9.51
C GLU A 563 -17.92 -0.47 9.11
N MET A 564 -16.86 -0.56 9.90
CA MET A 564 -15.78 -1.52 9.65
C MET A 564 -16.24 -2.95 9.96
N GLU A 565 -16.90 -3.20 11.09
CA GLU A 565 -17.43 -4.54 11.40
C GLU A 565 -18.48 -5.02 10.40
N ALA A 566 -19.21 -4.10 9.75
CA ALA A 566 -20.20 -4.38 8.72
C ALA A 566 -19.65 -4.44 7.29
N SER A 567 -18.33 -4.34 7.08
CA SER A 567 -17.73 -4.22 5.74
C SER A 567 -17.80 -5.50 4.90
N ALA A 568 -17.92 -6.67 5.53
CA ALA A 568 -18.10 -7.94 4.85
C ALA A 568 -18.99 -8.90 5.65
N SER A 569 -19.69 -9.78 4.93
CA SER A 569 -20.44 -10.89 5.52
C SER A 569 -19.61 -12.18 5.47
N LEU A 570 -18.93 -12.48 6.57
CA LEU A 570 -18.13 -13.70 6.74
C LEU A 570 -18.89 -14.70 7.63
N ALA A 571 -18.42 -15.95 7.66
CA ALA A 571 -18.94 -16.99 8.56
C ALA A 571 -18.68 -16.69 10.06
N VAL A 572 -17.82 -15.73 10.35
CA VAL A 572 -17.51 -15.21 11.69
C VAL A 572 -17.61 -13.69 11.71
N PRO A 573 -18.00 -13.07 12.82
CA PRO A 573 -18.09 -11.61 12.91
C PRO A 573 -16.70 -10.99 12.74
N LEU A 574 -16.62 -9.86 12.03
CA LEU A 574 -15.47 -8.97 12.11
C LEU A 574 -15.49 -8.24 13.47
N ARG A 575 -14.32 -7.92 14.00
CA ARG A 575 -14.15 -7.16 15.23
C ARG A 575 -13.13 -6.06 15.04
N VAL A 576 -13.44 -4.88 15.57
CA VAL A 576 -12.62 -3.69 15.44
C VAL A 576 -12.31 -3.11 16.82
N GLU A 577 -11.04 -2.93 17.09
CA GLU A 577 -10.54 -2.20 18.24
C GLU A 577 -10.41 -0.74 17.87
N VAL A 578 -10.92 0.17 18.71
CA VAL A 578 -10.90 1.60 18.46
C VAL A 578 -10.30 2.30 19.66
N GLY A 579 -9.25 3.07 19.41
CA GLY A 579 -8.62 3.95 20.38
C GLY A 579 -8.53 5.38 19.85
N HIS A 580 -8.24 6.33 20.73
CA HIS A 580 -8.07 7.73 20.35
C HIS A 580 -7.07 8.43 21.25
N GLY A 581 -6.40 9.47 20.71
CA GLY A 581 -5.39 10.22 21.46
C GLY A 581 -5.00 11.51 20.75
N ARG A 582 -4.05 12.24 21.34
CA ARG A 582 -3.44 13.41 20.72
C ARG A 582 -2.45 13.03 19.63
N SER A 583 -1.86 11.86 19.78
CA SER A 583 -0.90 11.30 18.83
C SER A 583 -1.36 9.94 18.31
N TRP A 584 -0.75 9.48 17.23
CA TRP A 584 -1.02 8.17 16.68
C TRP A 584 -0.62 7.03 17.65
N ALA A 585 0.48 7.23 18.42
CA ALA A 585 0.88 6.25 19.43
C ALA A 585 -0.12 6.13 20.62
N GLU A 586 -0.82 7.22 20.98
CA GLU A 586 -1.86 7.20 22.00
C GLU A 586 -3.17 6.60 21.50
N ALA A 587 -3.43 6.72 20.20
CA ALA A 587 -4.66 6.24 19.57
C ALA A 587 -4.63 4.74 19.24
N HIS A 588 -3.44 4.09 19.26
CA HIS A 588 -3.24 2.70 18.84
C HIS A 588 -3.16 1.73 20.02
#